data_4a7b083475a0f3159485f490706d8d84
#
_entry.id   4a7b083475a0f3159485f490706d8d84
#
_cell.length_a   1.000
_cell.length_b   1.000
_cell.length_c   1.000
_cell.angle_alpha   90.00
_cell.angle_beta   90.00
_cell.angle_gamma   90.00
#
_symmetry.space_group_name_H-M   'P 1'
#
loop_
_entity.id
_entity.type
_entity.pdbx_description
1 polymer ?
#
loop_
_entity_poly.entity_id
_entity_poly.type
_entity_poly.pdbx_seq_one_letter_code
_entity_poly.pdbx_strand_id
1 'polypeptide(L)'
;MRRLEQGDQEARRKWGRLLQKRKATGEPYILFKGNTNKNNPQAYKQNGLKVHMTNICSEITLHTDESHSFVCCLSSLNLAKYEEWKDTNLIYDATFFLDGVMEEFIQKAKGLRGFENSVRSAQKGRALG
;
A
#
# COMPACT_ATOMS: atom_id res chain seq x y z
N MET A 1 -8.34 -9.99 -16.68
CA MET A 1 -9.25 -9.14 -17.50
C MET A 1 -9.18 -9.53 -18.98
N ARG A 2 -8.04 -9.51 -19.68
CA ARG A 2 -7.96 -9.82 -21.14
C ARG A 2 -8.72 -11.09 -21.56
N ARG A 3 -8.59 -12.21 -20.83
CA ARG A 3 -9.34 -13.45 -21.14
C ARG A 3 -10.87 -13.29 -21.03
N LEU A 4 -11.35 -12.46 -20.10
CA LEU A 4 -12.78 -12.14 -19.97
C LEU A 4 -13.30 -11.36 -21.18
N GLU A 5 -12.54 -10.37 -21.62
CA GLU A 5 -12.84 -9.54 -22.81
C GLU A 5 -12.85 -10.37 -24.08
N GLN A 6 -11.97 -11.37 -24.16
CA GLN A 6 -11.92 -12.34 -25.28
C GLN A 6 -13.00 -13.42 -25.25
N GLY A 7 -13.91 -13.39 -24.26
CA GLY A 7 -15.03 -14.31 -24.18
C GLY A 7 -14.73 -15.68 -23.58
N ASP A 8 -13.57 -15.86 -22.92
CA ASP A 8 -13.17 -17.13 -22.29
C ASP A 8 -14.20 -17.55 -21.22
N GLN A 9 -14.88 -18.66 -21.47
CA GLN A 9 -15.96 -19.17 -20.61
C GLN A 9 -15.46 -19.62 -19.24
N GLU A 10 -14.27 -20.18 -19.15
CA GLU A 10 -13.68 -20.58 -17.87
C GLU A 10 -13.32 -19.38 -17.03
N ALA A 11 -12.70 -18.35 -17.63
CA ALA A 11 -12.38 -17.10 -16.97
C ALA A 11 -13.65 -16.40 -16.48
N ARG A 12 -14.73 -16.39 -17.29
CA ARG A 12 -16.05 -15.82 -16.91
C ARG A 12 -16.66 -16.55 -15.72
N ARG A 13 -16.63 -17.89 -15.70
CA ARG A 13 -17.12 -18.69 -14.57
C ARG A 13 -16.33 -18.41 -13.29
N LYS A 14 -14.99 -18.39 -13.36
CA LYS A 14 -14.13 -18.07 -12.21
C LYS A 14 -14.41 -16.67 -11.67
N TRP A 15 -14.53 -15.70 -12.56
CA TRP A 15 -14.84 -14.32 -12.20
C TRP A 15 -16.23 -14.20 -11.55
N GLY A 16 -17.24 -14.84 -12.12
CA GLY A 16 -18.60 -14.87 -11.57
C GLY A 16 -18.64 -15.44 -10.15
N ARG A 17 -17.95 -16.57 -9.89
CA ARG A 17 -17.83 -17.16 -8.55
C ARG A 17 -17.16 -16.22 -7.56
N LEU A 18 -16.09 -15.52 -7.98
CA LEU A 18 -15.38 -14.54 -7.17
C LEU A 18 -16.33 -13.40 -6.76
N LEU A 19 -17.07 -12.83 -7.72
CA LEU A 19 -18.02 -11.75 -7.47
C LEU A 19 -19.18 -12.19 -6.57
N GLN A 20 -19.72 -13.40 -6.77
CA GLN A 20 -20.75 -13.96 -5.90
C GLN A 20 -20.26 -14.11 -4.46
N LYS A 21 -19.05 -14.66 -4.27
CA LYS A 21 -18.46 -14.78 -2.94
C LYS A 21 -18.27 -13.41 -2.29
N ARG A 22 -17.70 -12.45 -3.03
CA ARG A 22 -17.51 -11.08 -2.56
C ARG A 22 -18.84 -10.41 -2.17
N LYS A 23 -19.88 -10.60 -2.96
CA LYS A 23 -21.23 -10.09 -2.64
C LYS A 23 -21.78 -10.68 -1.33
N ALA A 24 -21.52 -11.97 -1.09
CA ALA A 24 -22.04 -12.66 0.08
C ALA A 24 -21.25 -12.38 1.37
N THR A 25 -19.93 -12.15 1.27
CA THR A 25 -19.01 -12.11 2.43
C THR A 25 -18.20 -10.81 2.55
N GLY A 26 -18.23 -9.94 1.55
CA GLY A 26 -17.30 -8.79 1.46
C GLY A 26 -15.89 -9.15 0.96
N GLU A 27 -15.56 -10.43 0.87
CA GLU A 27 -14.24 -10.96 0.52
C GLU A 27 -14.26 -11.86 -0.73
N PRO A 28 -13.10 -12.04 -1.39
CA PRO A 28 -11.81 -11.39 -1.18
C PRO A 28 -11.75 -9.97 -1.74
N TYR A 29 -10.80 -9.18 -1.26
CA TYR A 29 -10.45 -7.89 -1.87
C TYR A 29 -9.80 -8.11 -3.24
N ILE A 30 -10.03 -7.18 -4.16
CA ILE A 30 -9.57 -7.29 -5.56
C ILE A 30 -8.62 -6.13 -5.86
N LEU A 31 -7.37 -6.46 -6.17
CA LEU A 31 -6.36 -5.47 -6.58
C LEU A 31 -6.12 -5.55 -8.10
N PHE A 32 -6.33 -4.45 -8.79
CA PHE A 32 -5.95 -4.31 -10.21
C PHE A 32 -4.48 -3.90 -10.32
N LYS A 33 -3.60 -4.84 -10.03
CA LYS A 33 -2.15 -4.66 -9.94
C LYS A 33 -1.53 -3.94 -11.15
N GLY A 34 -2.03 -4.22 -12.37
CA GLY A 34 -1.57 -3.55 -13.58
C GLY A 34 -1.84 -2.04 -13.57
N ASN A 35 -3.05 -1.64 -13.16
CA ASN A 35 -3.43 -0.23 -13.07
C ASN A 35 -2.65 0.48 -11.95
N THR A 36 -2.51 -0.19 -10.80
CA THR A 36 -1.72 0.32 -9.67
C THR A 36 -0.29 0.63 -10.12
N ASN A 37 0.41 -0.35 -10.73
CA ASN A 37 1.79 -0.16 -11.15
C ASN A 37 1.96 0.85 -12.29
N LYS A 38 0.96 1.01 -13.17
CA LYS A 38 0.96 2.06 -14.19
C LYS A 38 0.97 3.46 -13.57
N ASN A 39 0.26 3.62 -12.45
CA ASN A 39 0.07 4.90 -11.77
C ASN A 39 0.98 5.06 -10.51
N ASN A 40 2.00 4.23 -10.36
CA ASN A 40 2.95 4.35 -9.26
C ASN A 40 3.57 5.75 -9.17
N PRO A 41 3.88 6.22 -7.94
CA PRO A 41 4.63 7.44 -7.72
C PRO A 41 5.97 7.44 -8.46
N GLN A 42 6.47 8.64 -8.75
CA GLN A 42 7.75 8.80 -9.45
C GLN A 42 8.90 8.10 -8.72
N ALA A 43 8.93 8.16 -7.38
CA ALA A 43 9.92 7.47 -6.56
C ALA A 43 9.94 5.95 -6.80
N TYR A 44 8.77 5.32 -6.97
CA TYR A 44 8.69 3.88 -7.26
C TYR A 44 9.22 3.57 -8.67
N LYS A 45 8.86 4.38 -9.66
CA LYS A 45 9.32 4.22 -11.04
C LYS A 45 10.84 4.34 -11.15
N GLN A 46 11.42 5.36 -10.50
CA GLN A 46 12.86 5.62 -10.49
C GLN A 46 13.65 4.50 -9.80
N ASN A 47 13.09 3.90 -8.75
CA ASN A 47 13.73 2.81 -8.01
C ASN A 47 13.35 1.40 -8.49
N GLY A 48 12.57 1.28 -9.58
CA GLY A 48 12.13 0.00 -10.10
C GLY A 48 11.21 -0.79 -9.16
N LEU A 49 10.55 -0.11 -8.22
CA LEU A 49 9.68 -0.72 -7.22
C LEU A 49 8.33 -1.09 -7.82
N LYS A 50 7.84 -2.30 -7.49
CA LYS A 50 6.56 -2.80 -7.99
C LYS A 50 5.65 -3.22 -6.84
N VAL A 51 4.37 -2.90 -7.00
CA VAL A 51 3.30 -3.33 -6.09
C VAL A 51 2.84 -4.72 -6.51
N HIS A 52 2.88 -5.67 -5.60
CA HIS A 52 2.40 -7.04 -5.80
C HIS A 52 1.15 -7.36 -4.98
N MET A 53 0.94 -6.66 -3.87
CA MET A 53 -0.18 -6.83 -2.95
C MET A 53 -0.49 -5.49 -2.27
N THR A 54 -1.57 -5.45 -1.50
CA THR A 54 -1.93 -4.35 -0.62
C THR A 54 -1.83 -4.79 0.85
N ASN A 55 -1.99 -3.84 1.78
CA ASN A 55 -2.30 -4.16 3.17
C ASN A 55 -3.70 -4.81 3.28
N ILE A 56 -4.05 -5.29 4.47
CA ILE A 56 -5.32 -6.00 4.71
C ILE A 56 -6.56 -5.15 4.41
N CYS A 57 -6.50 -3.84 4.64
CA CYS A 57 -7.63 -2.93 4.37
C CYS A 57 -7.69 -2.44 2.91
N SER A 58 -6.68 -2.72 2.09
CA SER A 58 -6.59 -2.40 0.65
C SER A 58 -6.37 -0.93 0.28
N GLU A 59 -6.21 -0.02 1.25
CA GLU A 59 -5.98 1.40 1.00
C GLU A 59 -4.52 1.73 0.65
N ILE A 60 -3.56 0.86 1.02
CA ILE A 60 -2.14 1.11 0.86
C ILE A 60 -1.54 0.15 -0.16
N THR A 61 -0.89 0.70 -1.19
CA THR A 61 -0.25 -0.06 -2.26
C THR A 61 1.26 0.15 -2.21
N LEU A 62 1.95 -0.68 -1.42
CA LEU A 62 3.39 -0.63 -1.25
C LEU A 62 4.10 -1.70 -2.05
N HIS A 63 5.38 -1.48 -2.36
CA HIS A 63 6.19 -2.46 -3.08
C HIS A 63 6.54 -3.65 -2.17
N THR A 64 6.56 -4.85 -2.75
CA THR A 64 7.04 -6.07 -2.10
C THR A 64 7.73 -6.96 -3.11
N ASP A 65 8.79 -7.65 -2.69
CA ASP A 65 9.46 -8.70 -3.46
C ASP A 65 10.16 -9.66 -2.49
N GLU A 66 11.01 -10.56 -2.99
CA GLU A 66 11.73 -11.52 -2.18
C GLU A 66 12.63 -10.88 -1.11
N SER A 67 13.06 -9.63 -1.34
CA SER A 67 13.98 -8.89 -0.47
C SER A 67 13.35 -7.70 0.25
N HIS A 68 12.07 -7.40 -0.01
CA HIS A 68 11.35 -6.26 0.56
C HIS A 68 9.99 -6.67 1.11
N SER A 69 9.78 -6.40 2.39
CA SER A 69 8.47 -6.43 3.05
C SER A 69 8.07 -5.02 3.41
N PHE A 70 6.91 -4.58 2.99
CA PHE A 70 6.52 -3.20 3.22
C PHE A 70 6.28 -2.90 4.71
N VAL A 71 6.62 -1.67 5.08
CA VAL A 71 6.32 -1.06 6.37
C VAL A 71 5.62 0.26 6.07
N CYS A 72 4.61 0.60 6.82
CA CYS A 72 3.89 1.86 6.70
C CYS A 72 3.65 2.47 8.07
N CYS A 73 4.03 3.73 8.24
CA CYS A 73 3.62 4.56 9.35
C CYS A 73 2.39 5.35 8.90
N LEU A 74 1.27 5.22 9.62
CA LEU A 74 0.05 5.93 9.25
C LEU A 74 -0.54 6.71 10.42
N SER A 75 -1.24 7.76 10.05
CA SER A 75 -2.02 8.60 10.95
C SER A 75 -3.34 8.96 10.28
N SER A 76 -4.24 9.57 11.03
CA SER A 76 -5.52 10.03 10.49
C SER A 76 -5.92 11.36 11.09
N LEU A 77 -6.46 12.26 10.27
CA LEU A 77 -7.01 13.52 10.71
C LEU A 77 -8.52 13.43 10.82
N ASN A 78 -9.08 13.98 11.89
CA ASN A 78 -10.52 14.01 12.08
C ASN A 78 -11.16 15.07 11.16
N LEU A 79 -11.82 14.60 10.10
CA LEU A 79 -12.49 15.47 9.12
C LEU A 79 -13.65 16.30 9.73
N ALA A 80 -14.27 15.86 10.83
CA ALA A 80 -15.25 16.67 11.54
C ALA A 80 -14.64 17.94 12.15
N LYS A 81 -13.31 17.98 12.28
CA LYS A 81 -12.53 19.12 12.78
C LYS A 81 -11.79 19.86 11.66
N TYR A 82 -12.21 19.67 10.41
CA TYR A 82 -11.51 20.24 9.24
C TYR A 82 -11.31 21.75 9.37
N GLU A 83 -12.32 22.49 9.77
CA GLU A 83 -12.26 23.96 9.96
C GLU A 83 -11.23 24.39 11.02
N GLU A 84 -10.92 23.52 11.99
CA GLU A 84 -9.95 23.82 13.05
C GLU A 84 -8.49 23.68 12.60
N TRP A 85 -8.23 22.85 11.59
CA TRP A 85 -6.86 22.54 11.19
C TRP A 85 -6.50 22.86 9.72
N LYS A 86 -7.48 23.15 8.84
CA LYS A 86 -7.24 23.36 7.40
C LYS A 86 -6.23 24.46 7.09
N ASP A 87 -6.19 25.52 7.89
CA ASP A 87 -5.30 26.69 7.70
C ASP A 87 -4.08 26.65 8.64
N THR A 88 -3.77 25.50 9.22
CA THR A 88 -2.62 25.28 10.10
C THR A 88 -1.55 24.44 9.42
N ASN A 89 -0.38 24.29 10.07
CA ASN A 89 0.69 23.40 9.61
C ASN A 89 0.47 21.92 10.00
N LEU A 90 -0.70 21.54 10.53
CA LEU A 90 -0.94 20.22 11.12
C LEU A 90 -0.59 19.06 10.16
N ILE A 91 -0.93 19.18 8.87
CA ILE A 91 -0.62 18.13 7.89
C ILE A 91 0.89 18.01 7.71
N TYR A 92 1.61 19.13 7.61
CA TYR A 92 3.06 19.15 7.50
C TYR A 92 3.72 18.54 8.75
N ASP A 93 3.31 19.00 9.93
CA ASP A 93 3.87 18.53 11.20
C ASP A 93 3.61 17.05 11.43
N ALA A 94 2.39 16.58 11.11
CA ALA A 94 2.04 15.16 11.20
C ALA A 94 2.87 14.30 10.22
N THR A 95 3.08 14.78 9.00
CA THR A 95 3.92 14.07 8.00
C THR A 95 5.36 14.02 8.46
N PHE A 96 5.91 15.13 8.96
CA PHE A 96 7.26 15.20 9.51
C PHE A 96 7.44 14.27 10.71
N PHE A 97 6.44 14.23 11.60
CA PHE A 97 6.43 13.33 12.74
C PHE A 97 6.44 11.85 12.31
N LEU A 98 5.60 11.48 11.34
CA LEU A 98 5.57 10.11 10.81
C LEU A 98 6.90 9.71 10.13
N ASP A 99 7.55 10.64 9.45
CA ASP A 99 8.88 10.39 8.88
C ASP A 99 9.92 10.14 9.98
N GLY A 100 9.85 10.87 11.09
CA GLY A 100 10.66 10.63 12.29
C GLY A 100 10.41 9.25 12.92
N VAL A 101 9.14 8.82 13.00
CA VAL A 101 8.78 7.46 13.47
C VAL A 101 9.35 6.39 12.54
N MET A 102 9.30 6.60 11.23
CA MET A 102 9.91 5.69 10.26
C MET A 102 11.43 5.60 10.43
N GLU A 103 12.09 6.72 10.64
CA GLU A 103 13.53 6.75 10.89
C GLU A 103 13.89 6.02 12.19
N GLU A 104 13.14 6.24 13.26
CA GLU A 104 13.33 5.51 14.53
C GLU A 104 13.18 4.00 14.34
N PHE A 105 12.17 3.56 13.56
CA PHE A 105 12.01 2.15 13.22
C PHE A 105 13.25 1.62 12.49
N ILE A 106 13.74 2.33 11.47
CA ILE A 106 14.93 1.94 10.70
C ILE A 106 16.13 1.76 11.63
N GLN A 107 16.39 2.73 12.52
CA GLN A 107 17.51 2.69 13.43
C GLN A 107 17.42 1.55 14.45
N LYS A 108 16.25 1.34 15.05
CA LYS A 108 16.02 0.30 16.06
C LYS A 108 15.97 -1.12 15.49
N ALA A 109 15.42 -1.27 14.29
CA ALA A 109 15.26 -2.58 13.65
C ALA A 109 16.50 -3.02 12.87
N LYS A 110 17.42 -2.11 12.57
CA LYS A 110 18.65 -2.40 11.83
C LYS A 110 19.51 -3.43 12.60
N GLY A 111 19.80 -4.54 11.93
CA GLY A 111 20.58 -5.65 12.50
C GLY A 111 19.77 -6.65 13.33
N LEU A 112 18.46 -6.42 13.54
CA LEU A 112 17.59 -7.40 14.19
C LEU A 112 17.19 -8.49 13.18
N ARG A 113 17.34 -9.75 13.59
CA ARG A 113 16.96 -10.91 12.78
C ARG A 113 15.46 -10.87 12.42
N GLY A 114 15.16 -11.04 11.13
CA GLY A 114 13.79 -11.08 10.60
C GLY A 114 13.23 -9.72 10.21
N PHE A 115 13.94 -8.63 10.43
CA PHE A 115 13.54 -7.28 10.04
C PHE A 115 14.27 -6.74 8.80
N GLU A 116 15.20 -7.49 8.24
CA GLU A 116 16.07 -7.05 7.16
C GLU A 116 15.28 -6.54 5.94
N ASN A 117 14.26 -7.27 5.53
CA ASN A 117 13.40 -6.90 4.40
C ASN A 117 12.54 -5.67 4.71
N SER A 118 12.05 -5.55 5.94
CA SER A 118 11.24 -4.41 6.39
C SER A 118 12.08 -3.14 6.49
N VAL A 119 13.29 -3.22 7.05
CA VAL A 119 14.22 -2.10 7.11
C VAL A 119 14.61 -1.62 5.71
N ARG A 120 14.92 -2.56 4.82
CA ARG A 120 15.28 -2.25 3.42
C ARG A 120 14.13 -1.57 2.68
N SER A 121 12.90 -2.05 2.91
CA SER A 121 11.69 -1.46 2.36
C SER A 121 11.44 -0.04 2.89
N ALA A 122 11.58 0.15 4.21
CA ALA A 122 11.43 1.45 4.85
C ALA A 122 12.45 2.48 4.33
N GLN A 123 13.73 2.09 4.25
CA GLN A 123 14.79 2.96 3.72
C GLN A 123 14.54 3.39 2.26
N LYS A 124 14.04 2.48 1.44
CA LYS A 124 13.89 2.70 0.00
C LYS A 124 12.58 3.37 -0.39
N GLY A 125 11.51 3.03 0.30
CA GLY A 125 10.16 3.48 -0.03
C GLY A 125 9.66 4.64 0.83
N ARG A 126 10.05 4.71 2.11
CA ARG A 126 9.61 5.69 3.12
C ARG A 126 8.11 5.98 3.03
N ALA A 127 7.32 4.91 3.07
CA ALA A 127 5.88 5.01 2.90
C ALA A 127 5.21 5.56 4.17
N LEU A 128 4.50 6.67 4.01
CA LEU A 128 3.70 7.31 5.04
C LEU A 128 2.23 7.34 4.58
N GLY A 129 1.28 7.20 5.49
CA GLY A 129 -0.14 7.17 5.18
C GLY A 129 -0.99 7.98 6.14
#